data_e9300e0ba9984c6cad443541e3c2d668
#
_entry.id   e9300e0ba9984c6cad443541e3c2d668
#
_cell.length_a   1.000
_cell.length_b   1.000
_cell.length_c   1.000
_cell.angle_alpha   90.00
_cell.angle_beta   90.00
_cell.angle_gamma   90.00
#
_symmetry.space_group_name_H-M   'P 1'
#
loop_
_entity.id
_entity.type
_entity.pdbx_description
1 polymer ?
#
loop_
_entity_poly.entity_id
_entity_poly.type
_entity_poly.pdbx_seq_one_letter_code
_entity_poly.pdbx_strand_id
1 'polypeptide(L)'
;FVYTSQTFFELEQERLFPKTWVGIAFDTDVPKRGDAVPLTVHGLPLILVRDDDDNIRVLQNVCRHRATIVLDKPCEGLTNFKCPYHGWTYDLMGSLIATPFWDGTAGSRDNPVDPLKNSLVPVRSHVWNHVVFINIDGKAASLPDYLEPMDRELAHLDIDSLEIGHRQTWDFRANWKLVMENWEVYHHVWVHDGVFDKMSDEVDLDSGEPYTDMIAEGNTMMLRTNDRRPPIPQPVEGSSGYLPSLPQKWEPDGHTSAANAVLPNTTVTIGSMAYAPAVYVPIAPGVTQARMAWFFAPGVMGEICFEGAVNKVLDRWLGPARELTD
;
A
#
# COMPACT_ATOMS: atom_id res chain seq x y z
N PHE A 1 -13.74 -24.46 3.97
CA PHE A 1 -14.80 -23.52 4.41
C PHE A 1 -14.27 -22.09 4.50
N VAL A 2 -13.21 -21.82 5.26
CA VAL A 2 -12.69 -20.47 5.50
C VAL A 2 -12.14 -19.76 4.26
N TYR A 3 -11.76 -20.48 3.22
CA TYR A 3 -11.22 -19.94 1.98
C TYR A 3 -12.27 -19.79 0.86
N THR A 4 -13.40 -20.51 0.95
CA THR A 4 -14.34 -20.63 -0.17
C THR A 4 -15.77 -20.23 0.15
N SER A 5 -16.10 -20.03 1.45
CA SER A 5 -17.45 -19.72 1.90
C SER A 5 -17.75 -18.23 1.74
N GLN A 6 -18.82 -17.91 1.03
CA GLN A 6 -19.33 -16.54 0.93
C GLN A 6 -19.71 -15.97 2.30
N THR A 7 -20.38 -16.77 3.13
CA THR A 7 -20.79 -16.35 4.48
C THR A 7 -19.57 -16.06 5.37
N PHE A 8 -18.49 -16.84 5.26
CA PHE A 8 -17.28 -16.57 6.03
C PHE A 8 -16.59 -15.30 5.55
N PHE A 9 -16.54 -15.10 4.24
CA PHE A 9 -16.03 -13.85 3.65
C PHE A 9 -16.81 -12.63 4.14
N GLU A 10 -18.13 -12.69 4.18
CA GLU A 10 -18.97 -11.61 4.70
C GLU A 10 -18.71 -11.32 6.19
N LEU A 11 -18.44 -12.36 6.98
CA LEU A 11 -18.03 -12.19 8.38
C LEU A 11 -16.67 -11.50 8.52
N GLU A 12 -15.71 -11.79 7.63
CA GLU A 12 -14.42 -11.11 7.59
C GLU A 12 -14.60 -9.63 7.26
N GLN A 13 -15.45 -9.31 6.26
CA GLN A 13 -15.78 -7.94 5.87
C GLN A 13 -16.45 -7.16 7.01
N GLU A 14 -17.29 -7.81 7.81
CA GLU A 14 -18.01 -7.18 8.93
C GLU A 14 -17.16 -7.08 10.20
N ARG A 15 -16.36 -8.11 10.52
CA ARG A 15 -15.80 -8.28 11.87
C ARG A 15 -14.31 -8.20 11.96
N LEU A 16 -13.57 -8.43 10.86
CA LEU A 16 -12.11 -8.37 10.85
C LEU A 16 -11.63 -7.01 10.33
N PHE A 17 -11.87 -6.74 9.06
CA PHE A 17 -11.30 -5.58 8.39
C PHE A 17 -11.69 -4.22 8.99
N PRO A 18 -12.94 -4.00 9.47
CA PRO A 18 -13.26 -2.73 10.11
C PRO A 18 -12.53 -2.47 11.43
N LYS A 19 -12.11 -3.51 12.13
CA LYS A 19 -11.53 -3.43 13.48
C LYS A 19 -10.02 -3.38 13.53
N THR A 20 -9.37 -3.61 12.42
CA THR A 20 -7.92 -3.61 12.30
C THR A 20 -7.44 -2.50 11.36
N TRP A 21 -6.16 -2.28 11.29
CA TRP A 21 -5.56 -1.46 10.26
C TRP A 21 -5.46 -2.25 8.96
N VAL A 22 -5.89 -1.65 7.86
CA VAL A 22 -5.81 -2.23 6.51
C VAL A 22 -5.12 -1.27 5.56
N GLY A 23 -4.14 -1.75 4.82
CA GLY A 23 -3.55 -1.03 3.71
C GLY A 23 -4.55 -0.91 2.55
N ILE A 24 -4.62 0.25 1.90
CA ILE A 24 -5.60 0.50 0.83
C ILE A 24 -5.01 1.08 -0.46
N ALA A 25 -3.93 1.83 -0.35
CA ALA A 25 -3.35 2.64 -1.43
C ALA A 25 -1.92 3.05 -1.09
N PHE A 26 -1.33 3.86 -1.96
CA PHE A 26 -0.04 4.50 -1.75
C PHE A 26 -0.19 6.02 -1.69
N ASP A 27 0.67 6.69 -0.93
CA ASP A 27 0.71 8.16 -0.84
C ASP A 27 0.98 8.82 -2.20
N THR A 28 1.72 8.10 -3.04
CA THR A 28 2.03 8.48 -4.41
C THR A 28 0.86 8.35 -5.38
N ASP A 29 -0.29 7.79 -4.97
CA ASP A 29 -1.53 7.81 -5.78
C ASP A 29 -2.16 9.20 -5.82
N VAL A 30 -1.81 10.06 -4.86
CA VAL A 30 -2.21 11.46 -4.76
C VAL A 30 -0.96 12.33 -4.51
N PRO A 31 -0.05 12.46 -5.51
CA PRO A 31 1.28 13.05 -5.30
C PRO A 31 1.26 14.55 -5.00
N LYS A 32 0.21 15.26 -5.44
CA LYS A 32 0.13 16.71 -5.33
C LYS A 32 -1.14 17.14 -4.61
N ARG A 33 -1.08 18.32 -4.00
CA ARG A 33 -2.24 18.98 -3.42
C ARG A 33 -3.41 19.03 -4.41
N GLY A 34 -4.58 18.63 -3.97
CA GLY A 34 -5.79 18.56 -4.77
C GLY A 34 -5.94 17.30 -5.62
N ASP A 35 -4.95 16.42 -5.62
CA ASP A 35 -5.09 15.10 -6.26
C ASP A 35 -6.00 14.23 -5.42
N ALA A 36 -6.92 13.56 -6.07
CA ALA A 36 -7.90 12.70 -5.40
C ALA A 36 -8.24 11.47 -6.24
N VAL A 37 -8.36 10.32 -5.57
CA VAL A 37 -8.67 9.02 -6.18
C VAL A 37 -9.85 8.37 -5.46
N PRO A 38 -10.92 7.97 -6.17
CA PRO A 38 -11.98 7.15 -5.60
C PRO A 38 -11.51 5.70 -5.46
N LEU A 39 -11.82 5.11 -4.32
CA LEU A 39 -11.49 3.71 -4.00
C LEU A 39 -12.74 3.01 -3.46
N THR A 40 -12.83 1.70 -3.68
CA THR A 40 -13.80 0.86 -2.96
C THR A 40 -13.01 -0.16 -2.16
N VAL A 41 -13.20 -0.13 -0.85
CA VAL A 41 -12.50 -1.01 0.09
C VAL A 41 -13.53 -1.62 1.04
N HIS A 42 -13.59 -2.94 1.09
CA HIS A 42 -14.57 -3.67 1.91
C HIS A 42 -16.02 -3.19 1.71
N GLY A 43 -16.39 -2.90 0.46
CA GLY A 43 -17.72 -2.40 0.10
C GLY A 43 -17.97 -0.92 0.44
N LEU A 44 -17.01 -0.22 1.04
CA LEU A 44 -17.12 1.21 1.35
C LEU A 44 -16.55 2.04 0.20
N PRO A 45 -17.33 2.96 -0.38
CA PRO A 45 -16.80 3.95 -1.31
C PRO A 45 -16.02 5.02 -0.54
N LEU A 46 -14.78 5.22 -0.91
CA LEU A 46 -13.84 6.13 -0.27
C LEU A 46 -13.25 7.13 -1.28
N ILE A 47 -12.77 8.26 -0.79
CA ILE A 47 -11.91 9.21 -1.49
C ILE A 47 -10.58 9.24 -0.75
N LEU A 48 -9.50 8.94 -1.44
CA LEU A 48 -8.15 9.29 -1.03
C LEU A 48 -7.83 10.65 -1.62
N VAL A 49 -7.34 11.59 -0.82
CA VAL A 49 -7.04 12.96 -1.26
C VAL A 49 -5.81 13.51 -0.54
N ARG A 50 -5.02 14.31 -1.25
CA ARG A 50 -4.05 15.20 -0.63
C ARG A 50 -4.67 16.58 -0.46
N ASP A 51 -4.83 16.99 0.79
CA ASP A 51 -5.53 18.21 1.16
C ASP A 51 -4.69 19.49 0.98
N ASP A 52 -5.26 20.61 1.41
CA ASP A 52 -4.63 21.93 1.31
C ASP A 52 -3.39 22.09 2.18
N ASP A 53 -3.28 21.34 3.25
CA ASP A 53 -2.15 21.31 4.18
C ASP A 53 -1.11 20.22 3.84
N ASP A 54 -1.21 19.64 2.63
CA ASP A 54 -0.36 18.55 2.13
C ASP A 54 -0.53 17.21 2.91
N ASN A 55 -1.59 17.08 3.70
CA ASN A 55 -1.90 15.83 4.39
C ASN A 55 -2.72 14.90 3.50
N ILE A 56 -2.46 13.62 3.63
CA ILE A 56 -3.28 12.59 3.00
C ILE A 56 -4.47 12.27 3.90
N ARG A 57 -5.67 12.36 3.34
CA ARG A 57 -6.92 12.04 4.01
C ARG A 57 -7.71 10.96 3.28
N VAL A 58 -8.48 10.23 4.06
CA VAL A 58 -9.46 9.28 3.54
C VAL A 58 -10.85 9.70 4.02
N LEU A 59 -11.74 9.92 3.07
CA LEU A 59 -13.12 10.36 3.33
C LEU A 59 -14.09 9.33 2.76
N GLN A 60 -15.27 9.16 3.38
CA GLN A 60 -16.34 8.40 2.74
C GLN A 60 -16.84 9.16 1.50
N ASN A 61 -16.84 8.49 0.36
CA ASN A 61 -17.26 9.05 -0.94
C ASN A 61 -18.79 9.06 -1.10
N VAL A 62 -19.47 9.59 -0.11
CA VAL A 62 -20.94 9.58 -0.04
C VAL A 62 -21.44 10.96 0.36
N CYS A 63 -22.13 11.63 -0.55
CA CYS A 63 -22.74 12.94 -0.30
C CYS A 63 -23.73 12.86 0.86
N ARG A 64 -23.61 13.76 1.82
CA ARG A 64 -24.44 13.79 3.02
C ARG A 64 -25.89 14.26 2.79
N HIS A 65 -26.21 14.72 1.56
CA HIS A 65 -27.55 15.07 1.18
C HIS A 65 -28.41 13.84 0.84
N ARG A 66 -28.05 13.08 -0.21
CA ARG A 66 -28.82 11.92 -0.71
C ARG A 66 -27.94 10.75 -1.14
N ALA A 67 -26.83 10.54 -0.46
CA ALA A 67 -25.94 9.38 -0.60
C ALA A 67 -25.42 9.14 -2.05
N THR A 68 -25.33 10.17 -2.87
CA THR A 68 -24.70 10.09 -4.19
C THR A 68 -23.19 10.02 -4.05
N ILE A 69 -22.52 9.24 -4.89
CA ILE A 69 -21.06 9.24 -5.02
C ILE A 69 -20.61 10.65 -5.43
N VAL A 70 -19.65 11.21 -4.69
CA VAL A 70 -19.16 12.58 -4.90
C VAL A 70 -18.07 12.63 -5.96
N LEU A 71 -17.14 11.66 -5.93
CA LEU A 71 -16.03 11.53 -6.87
C LEU A 71 -16.11 10.16 -7.56
N ASP A 72 -16.25 10.13 -8.88
CA ASP A 72 -16.41 8.89 -9.66
C ASP A 72 -15.15 8.45 -10.42
N LYS A 73 -14.18 9.33 -10.54
CA LYS A 73 -12.90 9.09 -11.24
C LYS A 73 -11.76 9.87 -10.59
N PRO A 74 -10.50 9.47 -10.80
CA PRO A 74 -9.34 10.24 -10.36
C PRO A 74 -9.36 11.66 -10.92
N CYS A 75 -8.97 12.63 -10.11
CA CYS A 75 -8.88 14.03 -10.45
C CYS A 75 -7.57 14.62 -9.90
N GLU A 76 -7.03 15.60 -10.59
CA GLU A 76 -5.83 16.34 -10.21
C GLU A 76 -6.17 17.81 -9.91
N GLY A 77 -5.46 18.37 -8.93
CA GLY A 77 -5.53 19.81 -8.61
C GLY A 77 -6.89 20.33 -8.21
N LEU A 78 -7.73 19.49 -7.59
CA LEU A 78 -9.03 19.91 -7.07
C LEU A 78 -8.84 20.95 -5.97
N THR A 79 -9.78 21.89 -5.90
CA THR A 79 -9.91 22.85 -4.78
C THR A 79 -11.09 22.51 -3.86
N ASN A 80 -11.99 21.67 -4.31
CA ASN A 80 -13.16 21.21 -3.57
C ASN A 80 -13.81 20.00 -4.27
N PHE A 81 -14.68 19.30 -3.55
CA PHE A 81 -15.54 18.23 -4.08
C PHE A 81 -16.95 18.80 -4.29
N LYS A 82 -17.47 18.71 -5.50
CA LYS A 82 -18.83 19.12 -5.81
C LYS A 82 -19.69 17.91 -6.17
N CYS A 83 -20.71 17.65 -5.37
CA CYS A 83 -21.64 16.56 -5.62
C CYS A 83 -22.35 16.75 -6.99
N PRO A 84 -22.31 15.76 -7.88
CA PRO A 84 -22.88 15.87 -9.22
C PRO A 84 -24.42 15.96 -9.23
N TYR A 85 -25.08 15.57 -8.11
CA TYR A 85 -26.53 15.53 -8.06
C TYR A 85 -27.15 16.93 -7.77
N HIS A 86 -26.84 17.54 -6.61
CA HIS A 86 -27.42 18.82 -6.22
C HIS A 86 -26.38 19.91 -5.91
N GLY A 87 -25.12 19.68 -6.28
CA GLY A 87 -24.07 20.68 -6.15
C GLY A 87 -23.60 20.96 -4.70
N TRP A 88 -23.96 20.12 -3.71
CA TRP A 88 -23.35 20.25 -2.38
C TRP A 88 -21.84 20.19 -2.53
N THR A 89 -21.18 21.15 -1.94
CA THR A 89 -19.73 21.32 -2.12
C THR A 89 -19.00 21.17 -0.80
N TYR A 90 -17.93 20.43 -0.83
CA TYR A 90 -17.08 20.12 0.32
C TYR A 90 -15.66 20.57 0.01
N ASP A 91 -14.94 21.09 1.00
CA ASP A 91 -13.50 21.32 0.86
C ASP A 91 -12.71 19.98 0.80
N LEU A 92 -11.39 20.06 0.62
CA LEU A 92 -10.55 18.86 0.54
C LEU A 92 -10.40 18.13 1.89
N MET A 93 -10.77 18.79 2.99
CA MET A 93 -10.84 18.17 4.32
C MET A 93 -12.19 17.47 4.56
N GLY A 94 -13.13 17.60 3.62
CA GLY A 94 -14.46 17.03 3.69
C GLY A 94 -15.51 17.94 4.33
N SER A 95 -15.18 19.17 4.75
CA SER A 95 -16.12 20.07 5.37
C SER A 95 -17.13 20.62 4.36
N LEU A 96 -18.42 20.65 4.73
CA LEU A 96 -19.46 21.21 3.87
C LEU A 96 -19.29 22.74 3.80
N ILE A 97 -19.06 23.27 2.60
CA ILE A 97 -18.81 24.70 2.37
C ILE A 97 -19.92 25.41 1.57
N ALA A 98 -20.74 24.65 0.82
CA ALA A 98 -21.85 25.27 0.09
C ALA A 98 -22.99 24.26 -0.14
N THR A 99 -24.23 24.78 -0.07
CA THR A 99 -25.48 24.08 -0.44
C THR A 99 -26.30 24.96 -1.38
N PRO A 100 -25.99 24.95 -2.69
CA PRO A 100 -26.63 25.85 -3.65
C PRO A 100 -28.14 25.58 -3.72
N PHE A 101 -28.92 26.64 -3.96
CA PHE A 101 -30.37 26.59 -4.09
C PHE A 101 -31.13 26.04 -2.87
N TRP A 102 -30.56 26.14 -1.67
CA TRP A 102 -31.21 25.65 -0.46
C TRP A 102 -32.64 26.21 -0.28
N ASP A 103 -32.82 27.49 -0.51
CA ASP A 103 -34.11 28.20 -0.44
C ASP A 103 -34.81 28.37 -1.79
N GLY A 104 -34.33 27.67 -2.84
CA GLY A 104 -34.81 27.79 -4.20
C GLY A 104 -34.28 29.01 -4.97
N THR A 105 -33.43 29.86 -4.33
CA THR A 105 -32.87 31.08 -4.93
C THR A 105 -31.40 30.81 -5.37
N ALA A 106 -31.11 31.17 -6.62
CA ALA A 106 -29.73 31.10 -7.12
C ALA A 106 -28.84 32.08 -6.33
N GLY A 107 -27.75 31.53 -5.76
CA GLY A 107 -26.75 32.31 -5.04
C GLY A 107 -27.09 32.66 -3.59
N SER A 108 -28.16 32.09 -3.02
CA SER A 108 -28.38 32.17 -1.57
C SER A 108 -27.15 31.68 -0.81
N ARG A 109 -26.69 32.56 0.12
CA ARG A 109 -25.59 32.24 1.03
C ARG A 109 -26.07 31.79 2.41
N ASP A 110 -27.38 31.91 2.68
CA ASP A 110 -27.98 31.45 3.90
C ASP A 110 -28.06 29.94 3.89
N ASN A 111 -27.11 29.30 4.56
CA ASN A 111 -27.02 27.87 4.65
C ASN A 111 -27.48 27.42 6.05
N PRO A 112 -28.73 26.97 6.21
CA PRO A 112 -29.25 26.49 7.48
C PRO A 112 -28.76 25.09 7.84
N VAL A 113 -28.03 24.45 6.91
CA VAL A 113 -27.49 23.10 7.11
C VAL A 113 -26.24 23.21 7.99
N ASP A 114 -26.27 22.55 9.15
CA ASP A 114 -25.14 22.51 10.05
C ASP A 114 -23.94 21.77 9.39
N PRO A 115 -22.85 22.47 9.06
CA PRO A 115 -21.70 21.84 8.41
C PRO A 115 -21.10 20.73 9.23
N LEU A 116 -21.07 20.82 10.57
CA LEU A 116 -20.49 19.81 11.45
C LEU A 116 -21.20 18.45 11.35
N LYS A 117 -22.49 18.46 11.04
CA LYS A 117 -23.31 17.25 10.90
C LYS A 117 -23.38 16.71 9.48
N ASN A 118 -23.04 17.55 8.49
CA ASN A 118 -23.24 17.26 7.07
C ASN A 118 -21.96 17.30 6.23
N SER A 119 -20.80 17.34 6.86
CA SER A 119 -19.51 17.15 6.22
C SER A 119 -19.30 15.70 5.81
N LEU A 120 -18.45 15.42 4.83
CA LEU A 120 -18.04 14.04 4.49
C LEU A 120 -17.45 13.37 5.72
N VAL A 121 -17.73 12.11 5.91
CA VAL A 121 -17.25 11.36 7.07
C VAL A 121 -15.78 11.01 6.87
N PRO A 122 -14.87 11.51 7.74
CA PRO A 122 -13.48 11.10 7.68
C PRO A 122 -13.33 9.65 8.14
N VAL A 123 -12.44 8.93 7.51
CA VAL A 123 -12.00 7.59 7.94
C VAL A 123 -10.63 7.75 8.58
N ARG A 124 -10.46 7.18 9.78
CA ARG A 124 -9.17 7.21 10.46
C ARG A 124 -8.09 6.61 9.55
N SER A 125 -7.11 7.40 9.18
CA SER A 125 -6.05 7.01 8.25
C SER A 125 -4.67 7.44 8.75
N HIS A 126 -3.65 6.76 8.28
CA HIS A 126 -2.26 7.08 8.54
C HIS A 126 -1.41 6.57 7.37
N VAL A 127 -0.37 7.32 7.01
CA VAL A 127 0.63 6.89 6.03
C VAL A 127 1.83 6.31 6.77
N TRP A 128 2.27 5.13 6.33
CA TRP A 128 3.46 4.48 6.82
C TRP A 128 4.25 3.92 5.64
N ASN A 129 5.48 4.37 5.49
CA ASN A 129 6.38 3.87 4.45
C ASN A 129 5.72 3.80 3.07
N HIS A 130 5.13 4.92 2.63
CA HIS A 130 4.36 5.08 1.39
C HIS A 130 3.01 4.34 1.33
N VAL A 131 2.67 3.49 2.29
CA VAL A 131 1.37 2.80 2.32
C VAL A 131 0.36 3.61 3.13
N VAL A 132 -0.82 3.82 2.56
CA VAL A 132 -1.96 4.44 3.25
C VAL A 132 -2.76 3.35 3.94
N PHE A 133 -2.81 3.42 5.26
CA PHE A 133 -3.61 2.54 6.11
C PHE A 133 -4.87 3.25 6.59
N ILE A 134 -5.95 2.48 6.75
CA ILE A 134 -7.18 2.94 7.40
C ILE A 134 -7.59 2.00 8.53
N ASN A 135 -8.27 2.58 9.53
CA ASN A 135 -9.04 1.82 10.53
C ASN A 135 -10.48 2.30 10.49
N ILE A 136 -11.38 1.46 9.97
CA ILE A 136 -12.75 1.84 9.61
C ILE A 136 -13.59 2.17 10.84
N ASP A 137 -13.51 1.39 11.91
CA ASP A 137 -14.27 1.64 13.15
C ASP A 137 -13.60 2.67 14.08
N GLY A 138 -12.39 3.12 13.77
CA GLY A 138 -11.63 4.13 14.49
C GLY A 138 -11.13 3.70 15.87
N LYS A 139 -11.21 2.42 16.25
CA LYS A 139 -10.96 1.93 17.61
C LYS A 139 -9.67 1.14 17.79
N ALA A 140 -8.99 0.77 16.73
CA ALA A 140 -7.69 0.10 16.84
C ALA A 140 -6.68 0.96 17.62
N ALA A 141 -5.64 0.35 18.18
CA ALA A 141 -4.47 1.04 18.72
C ALA A 141 -3.90 2.03 17.68
N SER A 142 -2.95 2.87 18.04
CA SER A 142 -2.29 3.74 17.06
C SER A 142 -1.57 2.89 16.00
N LEU A 143 -1.46 3.39 14.76
CA LEU A 143 -0.73 2.64 13.73
C LEU A 143 0.76 2.43 14.12
N PRO A 144 1.47 3.42 14.68
CA PRO A 144 2.82 3.19 15.19
C PRO A 144 2.93 2.04 16.21
N ASP A 145 2.00 1.96 17.18
CA ASP A 145 2.00 0.84 18.14
C ASP A 145 1.70 -0.50 17.44
N TYR A 146 0.85 -0.47 16.41
CA TYR A 146 0.48 -1.65 15.64
C TYR A 146 1.64 -2.19 14.80
N LEU A 147 2.49 -1.30 14.33
CA LEU A 147 3.62 -1.58 13.42
C LEU A 147 4.98 -1.57 14.11
N GLU A 148 5.05 -1.36 15.44
CA GLU A 148 6.32 -1.17 16.17
C GLU A 148 7.38 -2.22 15.80
N PRO A 149 7.08 -3.54 15.72
CA PRO A 149 8.09 -4.52 15.36
C PRO A 149 8.67 -4.31 13.95
N MET A 150 7.82 -3.92 12.99
CA MET A 150 8.21 -3.63 11.61
C MET A 150 8.98 -2.31 11.53
N ASP A 151 8.54 -1.28 12.24
CA ASP A 151 9.25 0.00 12.31
C ASP A 151 10.67 -0.17 12.83
N ARG A 152 10.83 -0.97 13.88
CA ARG A 152 12.16 -1.29 14.45
C ARG A 152 13.03 -2.02 13.44
N GLU A 153 12.47 -2.96 12.70
CA GLU A 153 13.16 -3.75 11.70
C GLU A 153 13.65 -2.89 10.52
N LEU A 154 12.81 -1.96 10.05
CA LEU A 154 13.08 -1.15 8.87
C LEU A 154 13.71 0.22 9.17
N ALA A 155 13.93 0.54 10.44
CA ALA A 155 14.39 1.86 10.87
C ALA A 155 15.73 2.31 10.25
N HIS A 156 16.57 1.36 9.84
CA HIS A 156 17.84 1.62 9.19
C HIS A 156 17.71 2.13 7.75
N LEU A 157 16.57 1.91 7.08
CA LEU A 157 16.31 2.37 5.73
C LEU A 157 15.78 3.81 5.71
N ASP A 158 16.17 4.57 4.70
CA ASP A 158 15.61 5.89 4.43
C ASP A 158 14.49 5.80 3.40
N ILE A 159 13.38 5.15 3.78
CA ILE A 159 12.26 4.86 2.88
C ILE A 159 11.56 6.13 2.42
N ASP A 160 11.48 7.15 3.27
CA ASP A 160 10.82 8.42 2.94
C ASP A 160 11.48 9.17 1.77
N SER A 161 12.77 8.90 1.51
CA SER A 161 13.49 9.52 0.39
C SER A 161 13.29 8.82 -0.95
N LEU A 162 12.66 7.65 -0.97
CA LEU A 162 12.53 6.82 -2.17
C LEU A 162 11.56 7.42 -3.19
N GLU A 163 11.84 7.20 -4.47
CA GLU A 163 11.02 7.66 -5.58
C GLU A 163 10.26 6.50 -6.23
N ILE A 164 8.98 6.74 -6.55
CA ILE A 164 8.15 5.76 -7.23
C ILE A 164 8.65 5.50 -8.65
N GLY A 165 8.88 4.24 -9.00
CA GLY A 165 9.31 3.83 -10.33
C GLY A 165 8.28 3.05 -11.11
N HIS A 166 7.47 2.24 -10.44
CA HIS A 166 6.47 1.43 -11.13
C HIS A 166 5.27 1.13 -10.21
N ARG A 167 4.11 0.92 -10.82
CA ARG A 167 2.90 0.41 -10.17
C ARG A 167 2.29 -0.68 -11.01
N GLN A 168 1.76 -1.69 -10.35
CA GLN A 168 1.03 -2.77 -11.00
C GLN A 168 -0.16 -3.19 -10.15
N THR A 169 -1.23 -3.57 -10.82
CA THR A 169 -2.42 -4.16 -10.19
C THR A 169 -2.73 -5.48 -10.87
N TRP A 170 -3.02 -6.50 -10.07
CA TRP A 170 -3.42 -7.83 -10.53
C TRP A 170 -4.66 -8.29 -9.78
N ASP A 171 -5.43 -9.17 -10.43
CA ASP A 171 -6.50 -9.92 -9.79
C ASP A 171 -6.09 -11.38 -9.68
N PHE A 172 -5.79 -11.81 -8.46
CA PHE A 172 -5.52 -13.21 -8.16
C PHE A 172 -6.83 -13.98 -8.03
N ARG A 173 -6.92 -15.15 -8.68
CA ARG A 173 -8.04 -16.10 -8.53
C ARG A 173 -7.85 -16.95 -7.26
N ALA A 174 -7.60 -16.29 -6.15
CA ALA A 174 -7.34 -16.92 -4.86
C ALA A 174 -7.97 -16.12 -3.73
N ASN A 175 -8.23 -16.81 -2.61
CA ASN A 175 -8.63 -16.16 -1.37
C ASN A 175 -7.48 -15.30 -0.83
N TRP A 176 -7.79 -14.14 -0.27
CA TRP A 176 -6.80 -13.21 0.26
C TRP A 176 -5.88 -13.83 1.32
N LYS A 177 -6.39 -14.78 2.12
CA LYS A 177 -5.58 -15.50 3.12
C LYS A 177 -4.51 -16.36 2.44
N LEU A 178 -4.87 -17.08 1.36
CA LEU A 178 -3.89 -17.88 0.61
C LEU A 178 -2.82 -16.99 -0.03
N VAL A 179 -3.20 -15.79 -0.51
CA VAL A 179 -2.23 -14.83 -1.05
C VAL A 179 -1.29 -14.35 0.06
N MET A 180 -1.81 -14.06 1.26
CA MET A 180 -0.97 -13.67 2.40
C MET A 180 -0.12 -14.82 2.93
N GLU A 181 -0.67 -16.03 3.02
CA GLU A 181 0.04 -17.24 3.45
C GLU A 181 1.18 -17.61 2.50
N ASN A 182 1.08 -17.21 1.22
CA ASN A 182 2.16 -17.40 0.25
C ASN A 182 3.45 -16.64 0.63
N TRP A 183 3.37 -15.67 1.55
CA TRP A 183 4.52 -14.97 2.09
C TRP A 183 5.27 -15.75 3.19
N GLU A 184 4.82 -16.94 3.53
CA GLU A 184 5.59 -17.94 4.27
C GLU A 184 6.69 -18.53 3.36
N VAL A 185 7.71 -17.74 3.09
CA VAL A 185 8.64 -17.86 1.95
C VAL A 185 9.52 -19.11 1.99
N TYR A 186 9.69 -19.76 3.13
CA TYR A 186 10.60 -20.90 3.27
C TYR A 186 10.23 -22.13 2.38
N HIS A 187 8.98 -22.25 1.95
CA HIS A 187 8.57 -23.28 0.98
C HIS A 187 8.85 -22.90 -0.48
N HIS A 188 8.97 -21.61 -0.78
CA HIS A 188 9.12 -21.13 -2.14
C HIS A 188 10.42 -21.51 -2.81
N VAL A 189 11.44 -21.73 -2.03
CA VAL A 189 12.73 -22.21 -2.45
C VAL A 189 12.62 -23.50 -3.28
N TRP A 190 11.69 -24.38 -2.91
CA TRP A 190 11.49 -25.67 -3.56
C TRP A 190 10.52 -25.60 -4.76
N VAL A 191 9.68 -24.59 -4.79
CA VAL A 191 8.61 -24.46 -5.80
C VAL A 191 9.06 -23.59 -6.98
N HIS A 192 9.90 -22.60 -6.75
CA HIS A 192 10.38 -21.68 -7.78
C HIS A 192 11.85 -21.96 -8.12
N ASP A 193 12.09 -23.15 -8.68
CA ASP A 193 13.39 -23.55 -9.22
C ASP A 193 13.89 -22.51 -10.25
N GLY A 194 15.15 -22.09 -10.13
CA GLY A 194 15.75 -21.06 -10.98
C GLY A 194 15.51 -19.61 -10.57
N VAL A 195 14.58 -19.33 -9.67
CA VAL A 195 14.30 -17.98 -9.13
C VAL A 195 14.77 -17.85 -7.69
N PHE A 196 14.39 -18.77 -6.83
CA PHE A 196 14.73 -18.78 -5.40
C PHE A 196 15.69 -19.89 -4.99
N ASP A 197 15.99 -20.82 -5.88
CA ASP A 197 16.95 -21.91 -5.65
C ASP A 197 18.31 -21.41 -5.18
N LYS A 198 18.77 -20.29 -5.75
CA LYS A 198 20.04 -19.64 -5.33
C LYS A 198 19.98 -18.99 -3.95
N MET A 199 18.81 -18.82 -3.38
CA MET A 199 18.63 -18.37 -2.00
C MET A 199 18.66 -19.53 -1.01
N SER A 200 18.47 -20.79 -1.49
CA SER A 200 18.41 -21.99 -0.66
C SER A 200 19.71 -22.74 -0.52
N ASP A 201 20.62 -22.62 -1.48
CA ASP A 201 21.93 -23.29 -1.45
C ASP A 201 22.86 -22.75 -0.35
N GLU A 202 22.33 -21.86 0.51
CA GLU A 202 23.12 -21.07 1.39
C GLU A 202 22.73 -21.26 2.86
N VAL A 203 22.95 -22.48 3.29
CA VAL A 203 23.33 -22.76 4.68
C VAL A 203 24.76 -22.25 4.81
N ASP A 204 25.04 -21.44 5.83
CA ASP A 204 26.42 -21.16 6.21
C ASP A 204 27.12 -22.52 6.42
N LEU A 205 28.00 -22.86 5.49
CA LEU A 205 28.69 -24.14 5.52
C LEU A 205 29.59 -24.31 6.74
N ASP A 206 29.96 -23.23 7.41
CA ASP A 206 30.80 -23.24 8.61
C ASP A 206 29.96 -23.42 9.89
N SER A 207 28.76 -22.83 9.98
CA SER A 207 27.89 -22.95 11.16
C SER A 207 26.75 -23.97 11.02
N GLY A 208 26.37 -24.31 9.78
CA GLY A 208 25.21 -25.13 9.50
C GLY A 208 23.87 -24.44 9.78
N GLU A 209 23.89 -23.13 10.07
CA GLU A 209 22.71 -22.35 10.40
C GLU A 209 22.02 -21.85 9.12
N PRO A 210 20.67 -21.85 9.08
CA PRO A 210 19.96 -21.29 7.93
C PRO A 210 20.21 -19.79 7.83
N TYR A 211 20.39 -19.27 6.62
CA TYR A 211 20.53 -17.83 6.37
C TYR A 211 19.25 -17.04 6.58
N THR A 212 18.13 -17.71 6.79
CA THR A 212 16.83 -17.04 6.93
C THR A 212 16.15 -17.43 8.23
N ASP A 213 15.65 -16.43 8.93
CA ASP A 213 14.86 -16.57 10.14
C ASP A 213 13.49 -15.92 9.92
N MET A 214 12.41 -16.63 10.25
CA MET A 214 11.07 -16.08 10.21
C MET A 214 10.64 -15.68 11.63
N ILE A 215 10.35 -14.40 11.81
CA ILE A 215 9.91 -13.84 13.07
C ILE A 215 8.48 -13.36 12.94
N ALA A 216 7.60 -13.84 13.82
CA ALA A 216 6.25 -13.32 13.96
C ALA A 216 6.14 -12.56 15.29
N GLU A 217 5.84 -11.27 15.22
CA GLU A 217 5.68 -10.43 16.40
C GLU A 217 4.49 -9.48 16.19
N GLY A 218 3.54 -9.49 17.16
CA GLY A 218 2.32 -8.69 17.04
C GLY A 218 1.51 -9.03 15.78
N ASN A 219 1.32 -8.05 14.92
CA ASN A 219 0.60 -8.18 13.65
C ASN A 219 1.55 -8.24 12.45
N THR A 220 2.81 -8.50 12.67
CA THR A 220 3.84 -8.51 11.64
C THR A 220 4.53 -9.85 11.54
N MET A 221 4.94 -10.19 10.33
CA MET A 221 5.82 -11.31 10.03
C MET A 221 7.01 -10.78 9.24
N MET A 222 8.21 -11.18 9.60
CA MET A 222 9.46 -10.68 9.03
C MET A 222 10.34 -11.87 8.66
N LEU A 223 10.78 -11.93 7.41
CA LEU A 223 11.81 -12.85 6.96
C LEU A 223 13.15 -12.14 7.01
N ARG A 224 13.93 -12.41 8.03
CA ARG A 224 15.32 -11.94 8.14
C ARG A 224 16.25 -12.84 7.36
N THR A 225 17.15 -12.23 6.62
CA THR A 225 18.26 -12.94 5.99
C THR A 225 19.56 -12.58 6.72
N ASN A 226 20.32 -13.59 7.11
CA ASN A 226 21.66 -13.43 7.65
C ASN A 226 22.71 -13.30 6.54
N ASP A 227 22.27 -13.03 5.32
CA ASP A 227 23.16 -12.92 4.17
C ASP A 227 24.03 -11.67 4.27
N ARG A 228 25.29 -11.89 4.59
CA ARG A 228 26.31 -10.84 4.65
C ARG A 228 26.96 -10.56 3.31
N ARG A 229 26.51 -11.19 2.25
CA ARG A 229 27.04 -10.93 0.91
C ARG A 229 26.62 -9.53 0.44
N PRO A 230 27.52 -8.81 -0.22
CA PRO A 230 27.14 -7.57 -0.83
C PRO A 230 26.04 -7.83 -1.85
N PRO A 231 25.06 -6.93 -1.97
CA PRO A 231 24.02 -7.05 -2.96
C PRO A 231 24.65 -7.23 -4.34
N ILE A 232 24.08 -8.14 -5.16
CA ILE A 232 24.54 -8.34 -6.54
C ILE A 232 24.24 -7.06 -7.30
N PRO A 233 25.26 -6.27 -7.68
CA PRO A 233 25.04 -5.01 -8.35
C PRO A 233 24.38 -5.25 -9.71
N GLN A 234 23.33 -4.49 -10.02
CA GLN A 234 22.72 -4.52 -11.35
C GLN A 234 23.48 -3.55 -12.27
N PRO A 235 24.24 -4.05 -13.26
CA PRO A 235 25.01 -3.19 -14.13
C PRO A 235 24.07 -2.32 -14.98
N VAL A 236 24.43 -1.06 -15.12
CA VAL A 236 23.75 -0.11 -15.99
C VAL A 236 24.34 -0.28 -17.40
N GLU A 237 23.46 -0.57 -18.36
CA GLU A 237 23.88 -0.82 -19.74
C GLU A 237 24.52 0.43 -20.37
N GLY A 238 25.70 0.28 -20.94
CA GLY A 238 26.44 1.40 -21.56
C GLY A 238 27.22 2.30 -20.56
N SER A 239 27.26 1.93 -19.29
CA SER A 239 28.07 2.63 -18.28
C SER A 239 28.90 1.65 -17.45
N SER A 240 29.91 2.16 -16.74
CA SER A 240 30.62 1.40 -15.70
C SER A 240 29.92 1.42 -14.34
N GLY A 241 28.72 2.02 -14.27
CA GLY A 241 27.96 2.18 -13.03
C GLY A 241 26.98 1.04 -12.77
N TYR A 242 26.43 1.06 -11.58
CA TYR A 242 25.43 0.14 -11.09
C TYR A 242 24.18 0.90 -10.62
N LEU A 243 23.04 0.24 -10.63
CA LEU A 243 21.84 0.79 -10.02
C LEU A 243 22.11 1.07 -8.53
N PRO A 244 21.83 2.29 -8.04
CA PRO A 244 22.03 2.62 -6.63
C PRO A 244 21.28 1.69 -5.71
N SER A 245 21.91 1.30 -4.60
CA SER A 245 21.23 0.59 -3.53
C SER A 245 20.26 1.52 -2.80
N LEU A 246 19.31 0.94 -2.08
CA LEU A 246 18.42 1.70 -1.21
C LEU A 246 19.24 2.49 -0.18
N PRO A 247 18.91 3.76 0.05
CA PRO A 247 19.62 4.59 1.01
C PRO A 247 19.37 4.09 2.43
N GLN A 248 20.44 4.12 3.22
CA GLN A 248 20.44 3.69 4.63
C GLN A 248 20.80 4.85 5.53
N LYS A 249 20.13 4.97 6.67
CA LYS A 249 20.43 5.92 7.74
C LYS A 249 21.65 5.47 8.55
N TRP A 250 21.83 4.15 8.68
CA TRP A 250 23.00 3.48 9.30
C TRP A 250 23.11 2.04 8.79
N GLU A 251 24.26 1.43 8.95
CA GLU A 251 24.43 0.01 8.63
C GLU A 251 23.69 -0.87 9.63
N PRO A 252 22.84 -1.81 9.17
CA PRO A 252 22.16 -2.73 10.08
C PRO A 252 23.11 -3.71 10.73
N ASP A 253 22.76 -4.20 11.92
CA ASP A 253 23.56 -5.14 12.72
C ASP A 253 23.57 -6.57 12.14
N GLY A 254 23.96 -6.71 10.87
CA GLY A 254 24.31 -8.00 10.27
C GLY A 254 23.17 -8.82 9.69
N HIS A 255 21.91 -8.34 9.68
CA HIS A 255 20.79 -8.98 8.96
C HIS A 255 19.93 -7.92 8.28
N THR A 256 19.30 -8.34 7.21
CA THR A 256 18.33 -7.54 6.46
C THR A 256 17.02 -8.28 6.33
N SER A 257 15.92 -7.57 6.44
CA SER A 257 14.60 -8.12 6.28
C SER A 257 14.20 -8.05 4.80
N ALA A 258 14.01 -9.20 4.17
CA ALA A 258 13.78 -9.27 2.73
C ALA A 258 12.28 -9.29 2.36
N ALA A 259 11.49 -10.06 3.09
CA ALA A 259 10.07 -10.22 2.84
C ALA A 259 9.29 -10.11 4.14
N ASN A 260 8.37 -9.17 4.19
CA ASN A 260 7.66 -8.83 5.41
C ASN A 260 6.16 -8.75 5.14
N ALA A 261 5.37 -9.11 6.14
CA ALA A 261 3.92 -8.97 6.08
C ALA A 261 3.41 -8.19 7.29
N VAL A 262 2.47 -7.30 7.04
CA VAL A 262 1.64 -6.62 8.01
C VAL A 262 0.22 -7.13 7.84
N LEU A 263 -0.23 -7.91 8.80
CA LEU A 263 -1.58 -8.48 8.76
C LEU A 263 -2.65 -7.39 8.88
N PRO A 264 -3.80 -7.53 8.21
CA PRO A 264 -4.20 -8.70 7.46
C PRO A 264 -3.77 -8.69 5.99
N ASN A 265 -3.40 -7.54 5.37
CA ASN A 265 -3.46 -7.42 3.92
C ASN A 265 -2.31 -6.64 3.27
N THR A 266 -1.22 -6.45 3.95
CA THR A 266 -0.08 -5.68 3.41
C THR A 266 1.20 -6.50 3.47
N THR A 267 2.00 -6.44 2.42
CA THR A 267 3.36 -6.98 2.41
C THR A 267 4.36 -5.91 2.03
N VAL A 268 5.59 -6.10 2.47
CA VAL A 268 6.71 -5.21 2.18
C VAL A 268 7.90 -6.04 1.80
N THR A 269 8.30 -5.97 0.55
CA THR A 269 9.49 -6.66 0.08
C THR A 269 10.63 -5.67 -0.12
N ILE A 270 11.79 -6.04 0.36
CA ILE A 270 12.98 -5.20 0.36
C ILE A 270 14.08 -5.95 -0.37
N GLY A 271 14.44 -5.45 -1.53
CA GLY A 271 15.67 -5.83 -2.21
C GLY A 271 16.76 -4.81 -1.95
N SER A 272 17.98 -5.11 -2.40
CA SER A 272 19.09 -4.16 -2.27
C SER A 272 18.87 -2.84 -3.03
N MET A 273 18.05 -2.83 -4.08
CA MET A 273 17.87 -1.69 -5.00
C MET A 273 16.42 -1.24 -5.12
N ALA A 274 15.48 -1.96 -4.55
CA ALA A 274 14.06 -1.63 -4.64
C ALA A 274 13.33 -1.99 -3.34
N TYR A 275 12.41 -1.12 -2.97
CA TYR A 275 11.42 -1.28 -1.92
C TYR A 275 10.07 -1.48 -2.59
N ALA A 276 9.37 -2.56 -2.26
CA ALA A 276 8.15 -2.94 -2.96
C ALA A 276 7.02 -3.32 -1.99
N PRO A 277 6.24 -2.33 -1.53
CA PRO A 277 5.03 -2.59 -0.76
C PRO A 277 3.89 -3.08 -1.66
N ALA A 278 3.07 -3.97 -1.13
CA ALA A 278 1.86 -4.44 -1.78
C ALA A 278 0.67 -4.46 -0.82
N VAL A 279 -0.50 -4.16 -1.35
CA VAL A 279 -1.78 -4.17 -0.64
C VAL A 279 -2.71 -5.17 -1.33
N TYR A 280 -3.30 -6.07 -0.56
CA TYR A 280 -4.18 -7.13 -1.05
C TYR A 280 -5.62 -6.84 -0.62
N VAL A 281 -6.46 -6.47 -1.59
CA VAL A 281 -7.86 -6.12 -1.35
C VAL A 281 -8.75 -7.33 -1.67
N PRO A 282 -9.41 -7.93 -0.68
CA PRO A 282 -10.37 -9.01 -0.90
C PRO A 282 -11.59 -8.52 -1.69
N ILE A 283 -11.82 -9.06 -2.87
CA ILE A 283 -12.97 -8.71 -3.74
C ILE A 283 -14.10 -9.72 -3.58
N ALA A 284 -13.78 -11.00 -3.50
CA ALA A 284 -14.70 -12.10 -3.31
C ALA A 284 -13.98 -13.26 -2.60
N PRO A 285 -14.66 -14.31 -2.14
CA PRO A 285 -14.01 -15.44 -1.47
C PRO A 285 -12.83 -16.04 -2.27
N GLY A 286 -12.92 -16.04 -3.59
CA GLY A 286 -11.88 -16.59 -4.48
C GLY A 286 -11.20 -15.54 -5.36
N VAL A 287 -11.30 -14.25 -5.03
CA VAL A 287 -10.70 -13.17 -5.82
C VAL A 287 -10.08 -12.14 -4.90
N THR A 288 -8.80 -11.87 -5.11
CA THR A 288 -8.03 -10.84 -4.39
C THR A 288 -7.36 -9.92 -5.39
N GLN A 289 -7.58 -8.62 -5.27
CA GLN A 289 -6.84 -7.63 -6.04
C GLN A 289 -5.56 -7.25 -5.27
N ALA A 290 -4.41 -7.45 -5.90
CA ALA A 290 -3.13 -6.95 -5.42
C ALA A 290 -2.80 -5.62 -6.10
N ARG A 291 -2.41 -4.64 -5.32
CA ARG A 291 -1.84 -3.37 -5.76
C ARG A 291 -0.42 -3.29 -5.24
N MET A 292 0.54 -3.12 -6.11
CA MET A 292 1.96 -3.09 -5.75
C MET A 292 2.63 -1.86 -6.35
N ALA A 293 3.56 -1.31 -5.60
CA ALA A 293 4.39 -0.20 -6.04
C ALA A 293 5.86 -0.55 -5.84
N TRP A 294 6.73 -0.05 -6.72
CA TRP A 294 8.19 -0.21 -6.61
C TRP A 294 8.82 1.16 -6.49
N PHE A 295 9.60 1.30 -5.44
CA PHE A 295 10.34 2.51 -5.13
C PHE A 295 11.83 2.25 -5.24
N PHE A 296 12.56 3.24 -5.71
CA PHE A 296 14.00 3.21 -5.95
C PHE A 296 14.68 4.37 -5.23
N ALA A 297 15.99 4.30 -5.14
CA ALA A 297 16.79 5.38 -4.59
C ALA A 297 16.55 6.71 -5.33
N PRO A 298 16.70 7.87 -4.68
CA PRO A 298 16.56 9.18 -5.31
C PRO A 298 17.46 9.33 -6.53
N GLY A 299 16.93 9.96 -7.58
CA GLY A 299 17.66 10.22 -8.83
C GLY A 299 17.82 9.02 -9.75
N VAL A 300 17.23 7.86 -9.44
CA VAL A 300 17.21 6.71 -10.36
C VAL A 300 16.16 6.92 -11.44
N MET A 301 15.02 7.46 -11.07
CA MET A 301 13.91 7.64 -12.01
C MET A 301 14.13 8.88 -12.88
N GLY A 302 13.82 8.72 -14.19
CA GLY A 302 14.04 9.78 -15.20
C GLY A 302 15.43 9.80 -15.82
N GLU A 303 16.40 9.07 -15.30
CA GLU A 303 17.71 8.92 -15.90
C GLU A 303 17.72 7.76 -16.89
N ILE A 304 17.89 8.05 -18.16
CA ILE A 304 17.86 7.06 -19.27
C ILE A 304 18.85 5.92 -19.03
N CYS A 305 19.99 6.19 -18.41
CA CYS A 305 21.02 5.19 -18.14
C CYS A 305 20.53 4.10 -17.16
N PHE A 306 19.53 4.36 -16.32
CA PHE A 306 19.00 3.40 -15.34
C PHE A 306 17.81 2.59 -15.85
N GLU A 307 17.17 2.98 -16.96
CA GLU A 307 15.92 2.35 -17.44
C GLU A 307 16.07 0.84 -17.62
N GLY A 308 17.14 0.39 -18.28
CA GLY A 308 17.39 -1.04 -18.49
C GLY A 308 17.63 -1.83 -17.21
N ALA A 309 18.29 -1.22 -16.20
CA ALA A 309 18.52 -1.85 -14.91
C ALA A 309 17.24 -1.91 -14.05
N VAL A 310 16.44 -0.85 -14.07
CA VAL A 310 15.12 -0.81 -13.43
C VAL A 310 14.21 -1.91 -14.02
N ASN A 311 14.14 -2.03 -15.34
CA ASN A 311 13.34 -3.06 -16.00
C ASN A 311 13.78 -4.48 -15.61
N LYS A 312 15.09 -4.75 -15.49
CA LYS A 312 15.57 -6.06 -15.00
C LYS A 312 15.16 -6.35 -13.57
N VAL A 313 15.16 -5.33 -12.69
CA VAL A 313 14.65 -5.47 -11.32
C VAL A 313 13.16 -5.78 -11.36
N LEU A 314 12.39 -5.04 -12.13
CA LEU A 314 10.94 -5.25 -12.27
C LEU A 314 10.62 -6.63 -12.86
N ASP A 315 11.31 -7.08 -13.91
CA ASP A 315 11.09 -8.38 -14.54
C ASP A 315 11.32 -9.55 -13.57
N ARG A 316 12.33 -9.43 -12.69
CA ARG A 316 12.57 -10.42 -11.65
C ARG A 316 11.40 -10.58 -10.68
N TRP A 317 10.68 -9.49 -10.40
CA TRP A 317 9.53 -9.47 -9.50
C TRP A 317 8.22 -9.79 -10.21
N LEU A 318 8.07 -9.29 -11.44
CA LEU A 318 6.86 -9.45 -12.23
C LEU A 318 6.74 -10.84 -12.88
N GLY A 319 7.88 -11.53 -13.13
CA GLY A 319 7.88 -12.86 -13.72
C GLY A 319 7.07 -13.85 -12.89
N PRO A 320 7.41 -14.10 -11.62
CA PRO A 320 6.66 -15.01 -10.76
C PRO A 320 5.20 -14.59 -10.54
N ALA A 321 4.91 -13.30 -10.47
CA ALA A 321 3.54 -12.81 -10.31
C ALA A 321 2.65 -13.11 -11.52
N ARG A 322 3.21 -13.09 -12.74
CA ARG A 322 2.48 -13.46 -13.97
C ARG A 322 2.10 -14.95 -13.98
N GLU A 323 2.96 -15.82 -13.47
CA GLU A 323 2.67 -17.26 -13.38
C GLU A 323 1.53 -17.57 -12.41
N LEU A 324 1.29 -16.71 -11.42
CA LEU A 324 0.20 -16.85 -10.43
C LEU A 324 -1.15 -16.31 -10.93
N THR A 325 -1.17 -15.58 -12.04
CA THR A 325 -2.40 -14.97 -12.59
C THR A 325 -3.01 -15.76 -13.73
N ASP A 326 -2.25 -16.65 -14.40
CA ASP A 326 -2.69 -17.57 -15.45
C ASP A 326 -3.25 -18.87 -14.86
#